data_b27e7ee7b622284f8ef1ea98812f6bcf
#
_entry.id   b27e7ee7b622284f8ef1ea98812f6bcf
#
_cell.length_a   1.000
_cell.length_b   1.000
_cell.length_c   1.000
_cell.angle_alpha   90.00
_cell.angle_beta   90.00
_cell.angle_gamma   90.00
#
_symmetry.space_group_name_H-M   'P 1'
#
loop_
_entity.id
_entity.type
_entity.pdbx_description
1 polymer ?
#
loop_
_entity_poly.entity_id
_entity_poly.type
_entity_poly.pdbx_seq_one_letter_code
_entity_poly.pdbx_strand_id
1 'polypeptide(L)'
;MLDLIQTRRDLHQIPEIGLEEFKTHAYLLDVIEKLTAGKEFVQVRTWRTGILVYLQGSQPERTIGWRTDIDGLPIVEQTGLPFASQHQGRMHACGHDFHM
;
A
#
# COMPACT_ATOMS: atom_id res chain seq x y z
N MET A 1 -5.88 -16.90 -0.64
CA MET A 1 -6.49 -15.68 -1.21
C MET A 1 -6.16 -14.49 -0.29
N LEU A 2 -5.92 -13.32 -0.85
CA LEU A 2 -5.67 -12.11 -0.08
C LEU A 2 -6.91 -11.68 0.70
N ASP A 3 -6.73 -11.45 2.01
CA ASP A 3 -7.77 -10.87 2.86
C ASP A 3 -7.64 -9.34 2.82
N LEU A 4 -8.47 -8.69 2.04
CA LEU A 4 -8.44 -7.23 1.87
C LEU A 4 -8.78 -6.48 3.17
N ILE A 5 -9.65 -7.03 4.00
CA ILE A 5 -10.01 -6.40 5.28
C ILE A 5 -8.81 -6.42 6.22
N GLN A 6 -8.14 -7.56 6.32
CA GLN A 6 -6.97 -7.68 7.17
C GLN A 6 -5.81 -6.84 6.63
N THR A 7 -5.59 -6.86 5.33
CA THR A 7 -4.56 -6.03 4.67
C THR A 7 -4.75 -4.55 4.98
N ARG A 8 -5.98 -4.06 4.84
CA ARG A 8 -6.29 -2.66 5.18
C ARG A 8 -6.04 -2.36 6.66
N ARG A 9 -6.41 -3.25 7.55
CA ARG A 9 -6.20 -3.07 8.99
C ARG A 9 -4.72 -3.07 9.35
N ASP A 10 -3.94 -3.92 8.73
CA ASP A 10 -2.48 -3.95 8.92
C ASP A 10 -1.83 -2.63 8.48
N LEU A 11 -2.22 -2.13 7.32
CA LEU A 11 -1.75 -0.85 6.80
C LEU A 11 -2.18 0.33 7.68
N HIS A 12 -3.40 0.28 8.21
CA HIS A 12 -3.90 1.31 9.11
C HIS A 12 -3.07 1.45 10.39
N GLN A 13 -2.46 0.36 10.84
CA GLN A 13 -1.64 0.36 12.05
C GLN A 13 -0.25 0.98 11.86
N ILE A 14 0.20 1.15 10.62
CA ILE A 14 1.56 1.62 10.31
C ILE A 14 1.60 2.90 9.47
N PRO A 15 0.81 3.94 9.81
CA PRO A 15 0.80 5.18 9.03
C PRO A 15 2.18 5.86 9.08
N GLU A 16 2.67 6.27 7.92
CA GLU A 16 3.98 6.91 7.76
C GLU A 16 3.84 8.16 6.89
N ILE A 17 4.59 9.19 7.23
CA ILE A 17 4.56 10.48 6.52
C ILE A 17 5.18 10.32 5.13
N GLY A 18 4.71 11.14 4.19
CA GLY A 18 5.16 11.12 2.81
C GLY A 18 6.68 11.15 2.66
N LEU A 19 7.19 10.27 1.81
CA LEU A 19 8.59 9.99 1.53
C LEU A 19 9.35 9.27 2.66
N GLU A 20 8.65 8.89 3.73
CA GLU A 20 9.18 8.09 4.84
C GLU A 20 8.38 6.79 5.05
N GLU A 21 7.65 6.34 4.03
CA GLU A 21 6.76 5.17 4.09
C GLU A 21 7.53 3.86 3.94
N PHE A 22 8.53 3.63 4.78
CA PHE A 22 9.42 2.47 4.66
C PHE A 22 8.74 1.15 5.02
N LYS A 23 7.99 1.12 6.11
CA LYS A 23 7.25 -0.08 6.54
C LYS A 23 6.06 -0.36 5.62
N THR A 24 5.35 0.67 5.21
CA THR A 24 4.25 0.58 4.24
C THR A 24 4.76 0.00 2.93
N HIS A 25 5.87 0.53 2.42
CA HIS A 25 6.54 0.04 1.22
C HIS A 25 6.90 -1.43 1.34
N ALA A 26 7.55 -1.83 2.44
CA ALA A 26 7.95 -3.22 2.66
C ALA A 26 6.73 -4.16 2.74
N TYR A 27 5.68 -3.75 3.43
CA TYR A 27 4.44 -4.51 3.53
C TYR A 27 3.80 -4.73 2.15
N LEU A 28 3.66 -3.66 1.37
CA LEU A 28 3.07 -3.72 0.04
C LEU A 28 3.89 -4.58 -0.92
N LEU A 29 5.22 -4.48 -0.89
CA LEU A 29 6.09 -5.34 -1.69
C LEU A 29 5.89 -6.81 -1.35
N ASP A 30 5.82 -7.17 -0.08
CA ASP A 30 5.58 -8.54 0.35
C ASP A 30 4.25 -9.08 -0.17
N VAL A 31 3.19 -8.28 -0.07
CA VAL A 31 1.87 -8.63 -0.62
C VAL A 31 1.92 -8.82 -2.13
N ILE A 32 2.55 -7.88 -2.84
CA ILE A 32 2.67 -7.93 -4.30
C ILE A 32 3.46 -9.17 -4.73
N GLU A 33 4.58 -9.47 -4.08
CA GLU A 33 5.38 -10.65 -4.38
C GLU A 33 4.58 -11.94 -4.21
N LYS A 34 3.82 -12.06 -3.14
CA LYS A 34 2.97 -13.23 -2.89
C LYS A 34 1.87 -13.37 -3.94
N LEU A 35 1.26 -12.26 -4.36
CA LEU A 35 0.20 -12.27 -5.37
C LEU A 35 0.71 -12.57 -6.77
N THR A 36 1.95 -12.20 -7.07
CA THR A 36 2.51 -12.25 -8.42
C THR A 36 3.54 -13.35 -8.62
N ALA A 37 3.78 -14.17 -7.60
CA ALA A 37 4.72 -15.28 -7.68
C ALA A 37 4.43 -16.21 -8.89
N GLY A 38 5.43 -16.44 -9.73
CA GLY A 38 5.32 -17.27 -10.92
C GLY A 38 4.59 -16.63 -12.10
N LYS A 39 4.20 -15.36 -12.01
CA LYS A 39 3.49 -14.63 -13.06
C LYS A 39 4.46 -13.78 -13.88
N GLU A 40 4.88 -14.30 -15.04
CA GLU A 40 5.89 -13.64 -15.89
C GLU A 40 5.38 -12.34 -16.53
N PHE A 41 4.07 -12.14 -16.60
CA PHE A 41 3.46 -10.94 -17.17
C PHE A 41 3.48 -9.74 -16.20
N VAL A 42 4.06 -9.89 -15.02
CA VAL A 42 4.15 -8.84 -13.99
C VAL A 42 5.58 -8.39 -13.82
N GLN A 43 5.81 -7.09 -13.86
CA GLN A 43 7.09 -6.47 -13.51
C GLN A 43 6.89 -5.50 -12.38
N VAL A 44 7.75 -5.56 -11.36
CA VAL A 44 7.71 -4.67 -10.20
C VAL A 44 8.99 -3.84 -10.18
N ARG A 45 8.83 -2.53 -10.06
CA ARG A 45 9.94 -1.59 -9.92
C ARG A 45 9.70 -0.71 -8.72
N THR A 46 10.77 -0.29 -8.09
CA THR A 46 10.70 0.58 -6.90
C THR A 46 11.56 1.82 -7.13
N TRP A 47 11.12 2.92 -6.54
CA TRP A 47 11.88 4.15 -6.48
C TRP A 47 11.60 4.83 -5.14
N ARG A 48 12.61 4.95 -4.28
CA ARG A 48 12.44 5.36 -2.88
C ARG A 48 11.38 4.48 -2.19
N THR A 49 10.31 5.08 -1.66
CA THR A 49 9.17 4.36 -1.05
C THR A 49 8.07 4.02 -2.05
N GLY A 50 8.20 4.48 -3.29
CA GLY A 50 7.22 4.22 -4.34
C GLY A 50 7.36 2.83 -4.95
N ILE A 51 6.25 2.30 -5.44
CA ILE A 51 6.17 1.00 -6.12
C ILE A 51 5.43 1.20 -7.44
N LEU A 52 5.99 0.69 -8.51
CA LEU A 52 5.37 0.62 -9.82
C LEU A 52 5.18 -0.84 -10.20
N VAL A 53 3.94 -1.24 -10.45
CA VAL A 53 3.62 -2.59 -10.93
C VAL A 53 3.11 -2.46 -12.36
N TYR A 54 3.79 -3.13 -13.27
CA TYR A 54 3.40 -3.20 -14.67
C TYR A 54 2.81 -4.57 -14.97
N LEU A 55 1.56 -4.59 -15.42
CA LEU A 55 0.85 -5.81 -15.80
C LEU A 55 0.68 -5.85 -17.32
N GLN A 56 1.32 -6.79 -17.95
CA GLN A 56 1.18 -6.99 -19.40
C GLN A 56 -0.14 -7.68 -19.69
N GLY A 57 -1.07 -6.97 -20.30
CA GLY A 57 -2.33 -7.54 -20.75
C GLY A 57 -2.19 -8.29 -22.08
N SER A 58 -3.27 -8.97 -22.46
CA SER A 58 -3.34 -9.71 -23.72
C SER A 58 -3.52 -8.83 -24.96
N GLN A 59 -3.97 -7.60 -24.78
CA GLN A 59 -4.24 -6.65 -25.85
C GLN A 59 -3.39 -5.39 -25.67
N PRO A 60 -2.34 -5.19 -26.50
CA PRO A 60 -1.35 -4.13 -26.26
C PRO A 60 -1.75 -2.74 -26.76
N GLU A 61 -2.96 -2.55 -27.27
CA GLU A 61 -3.37 -1.28 -27.87
C GLU A 61 -3.55 -0.14 -26.87
N ARG A 62 -3.75 -0.45 -25.59
CA ARG A 62 -3.99 0.56 -24.55
C ARG A 62 -3.27 0.23 -23.27
N THR A 63 -2.84 1.27 -22.59
CA THR A 63 -2.32 1.19 -21.22
C THR A 63 -3.19 2.03 -20.30
N ILE A 64 -3.61 1.44 -19.18
CA ILE A 64 -4.36 2.14 -18.13
C ILE A 64 -3.44 2.35 -16.95
N GLY A 65 -3.35 3.57 -16.46
CA GLY A 65 -2.63 3.89 -15.24
C GLY A 65 -3.59 3.97 -14.06
N TRP A 66 -3.24 3.29 -12.97
CA TRP A 66 -3.92 3.41 -11.69
C TRP A 66 -2.93 3.92 -10.64
N ARG A 67 -3.26 5.02 -9.98
CA ARG A 67 -2.40 5.62 -8.97
C ARG A 67 -3.11 5.66 -7.62
N THR A 68 -2.37 5.33 -6.57
CA THR A 68 -2.80 5.54 -5.19
C THR A 68 -1.67 6.17 -4.40
N ASP A 69 -2.01 6.94 -3.37
CA ASP A 69 -1.07 7.43 -2.38
C ASP A 69 -0.97 6.40 -1.24
N ILE A 70 0.17 6.39 -0.55
CA ILE A 70 0.45 5.42 0.52
C ILE A 70 0.80 6.06 1.86
N ASP A 71 0.83 7.39 1.92
CA ASP A 71 1.21 8.13 3.12
C ASP A 71 0.05 8.29 4.12
N GLY A 72 0.41 8.42 5.38
CA GLY A 72 -0.46 8.83 6.46
C GLY A 72 -0.30 10.31 6.78
N LEU A 73 -1.07 10.78 7.76
CA LEU A 73 -1.10 12.18 8.18
C LEU A 73 -0.52 12.35 9.60
N PRO A 74 0.04 13.54 9.91
CA PRO A 74 0.56 13.85 11.25
C PRO A 74 -0.58 14.18 12.22
N ILE A 75 -1.46 13.22 12.45
CA ILE A 75 -2.66 13.33 13.28
C ILE A 75 -2.63 12.23 14.33
N VAL A 76 -3.00 12.58 15.57
CA VAL A 76 -3.17 11.58 16.64
C VAL A 76 -4.49 10.86 16.46
N GLU A 77 -4.44 9.54 16.33
CA GLU A 77 -5.65 8.74 16.20
C GLU A 77 -6.40 8.65 17.52
N GLN A 78 -7.71 8.92 17.50
CA GLN A 78 -8.61 8.89 18.64
C GLN A 78 -9.79 7.95 18.44
N THR A 79 -9.66 6.98 17.54
CA THR A 79 -10.77 6.07 17.18
C THR A 79 -11.02 5.01 18.26
N GLY A 80 -10.01 4.62 19.02
CA GLY A 80 -10.11 3.51 19.97
C GLY A 80 -10.29 2.13 19.33
N LEU A 81 -10.04 2.00 18.02
CA LEU A 81 -10.18 0.74 17.30
C LEU A 81 -9.07 -0.25 17.66
N PRO A 82 -9.36 -1.59 17.61
CA PRO A 82 -8.35 -2.60 17.88
C PRO A 82 -7.15 -2.57 16.92
N PHE A 83 -7.34 -2.00 15.72
CA PHE A 83 -6.31 -1.83 14.70
C PHE A 83 -5.91 -0.37 14.55
N ALA A 84 -6.01 0.44 15.59
CA ALA A 84 -5.57 1.84 15.59
C ALA A 84 -4.06 1.93 15.33
N SER A 85 -3.62 3.12 14.90
CA SER A 85 -2.22 3.42 14.61
C SER A 85 -1.30 3.00 15.77
N GLN A 86 -0.22 2.31 15.44
CA GLN A 86 0.88 1.99 16.35
C GLN A 86 2.01 3.03 16.26
N HIS A 87 1.88 4.01 15.37
CA HIS A 87 2.80 5.13 15.22
C HIS A 87 2.21 6.38 15.85
N GLN A 88 2.65 6.70 17.05
CA GLN A 88 2.13 7.85 17.79
C GLN A 88 2.27 9.14 16.97
N GLY A 89 1.19 9.93 16.92
CA GLY A 89 1.16 11.20 16.20
C GLY A 89 0.94 11.06 14.69
N ARG A 90 0.64 9.85 14.20
CA ARG A 90 0.38 9.58 12.79
C ARG A 90 -0.86 8.72 12.64
N MET A 91 -1.66 8.98 11.61
CA MET A 91 -2.89 8.25 11.34
C MET A 91 -3.19 8.21 9.85
N HIS A 92 -3.73 7.10 9.37
CA HIS A 92 -4.43 7.06 8.09
C HIS A 92 -5.82 7.68 8.23
N ALA A 93 -5.90 9.00 8.12
CA ALA A 93 -7.13 9.76 8.33
C ALA A 93 -7.79 10.23 7.03
N CYS A 94 -7.16 10.00 5.88
CA CYS A 94 -7.68 10.40 4.57
C CYS A 94 -8.30 9.24 3.79
N GLY A 95 -7.82 8.00 3.99
CA GLY A 95 -8.29 6.84 3.26
C GLY A 95 -7.26 6.19 2.33
N HIS A 96 -5.99 6.59 2.39
CA HIS A 96 -4.94 5.97 1.58
C HIS A 96 -4.76 4.49 1.90
N ASP A 97 -4.99 4.07 3.14
CA ASP A 97 -5.00 2.67 3.57
C ASP A 97 -6.11 1.83 2.92
N PHE A 98 -7.13 2.47 2.38
CA PHE A 98 -8.16 1.83 1.56
C PHE A 98 -7.80 1.77 0.08
N HIS A 99 -7.04 2.74 -0.41
CA HIS A 99 -6.80 2.91 -1.84
C HIS A 99 -5.61 2.09 -2.33
N MET A 100 -4.58 1.92 -1.48
CA MET A 100 -3.36 1.19 -1.85
C MET A 100 -3.49 -0.34 -1.87
#